data_2402923f9574391c3b582cd3d1b5ee57
#
_entry.id   2402923f9574391c3b582cd3d1b5ee57
#
_cell.length_a   1.000
_cell.length_b   1.000
_cell.length_c   1.000
_cell.angle_alpha   90.00
_cell.angle_beta   90.00
_cell.angle_gamma   90.00
#
_symmetry.space_group_name_H-M   'P 1'
#
loop_
_entity.id
_entity.type
_entity.pdbx_description
1 polymer ?
#
loop_
_entity_poly.entity_id
_entity_poly.type
_entity_poly.pdbx_seq_one_letter_code
_entity_poly.pdbx_strand_id
1 'polypeptide(L)'
;MPQPARWTGHTRGTPGVSTSSCSNRGNTTDPTYLEYHDYYWGQPIYDSKELFKLMALESQHAGLSWLTILKKKESYEQAFYNFEPQFIAQMTEKDIDHLMKFPNIIHNRKKLEAIVSQAKGYLKIEKDYGSFSKFLWSYVNHQPINMGYKKPRDRKKVDQRATQLSKDL
;
A
#
# COMPACT_ATOMS: atom_id res chain seq x y z
N MET A 1 -23.41 15.58 -0.76
CA MET A 1 -22.35 14.75 -1.37
C MET A 1 -21.40 14.33 -0.24
N PRO A 2 -21.21 13.05 0.04
CA PRO A 2 -20.25 12.61 1.06
C PRO A 2 -18.84 12.97 0.60
N GLN A 3 -18.05 13.54 1.50
CA GLN A 3 -16.64 13.83 1.25
C GLN A 3 -15.86 12.51 1.09
N PRO A 4 -14.87 12.45 0.18
CA PRO A 4 -14.03 11.25 0.05
C PRO A 4 -13.34 10.96 1.38
N ALA A 5 -13.33 9.68 1.77
CA ALA A 5 -12.67 9.23 2.99
C ALA A 5 -11.19 9.59 2.93
N ARG A 6 -10.77 10.45 3.84
CA ARG A 6 -9.35 10.79 4.02
C ARG A 6 -8.57 9.55 4.43
N TRP A 7 -7.34 9.46 3.97
CA TRP A 7 -6.37 8.52 4.55
C TRP A 7 -6.24 8.82 6.05
N THR A 8 -6.98 8.09 6.88
CA THR A 8 -6.96 8.25 8.33
C THR A 8 -5.80 7.46 8.89
N GLY A 9 -4.71 8.10 9.17
CA GLY A 9 -3.50 7.48 9.73
C GLY A 9 -2.38 8.48 10.00
N HIS A 10 -2.51 9.72 9.55
CA HIS A 10 -1.53 10.77 9.83
C HIS A 10 -2.13 11.82 10.77
N THR A 11 -1.73 11.79 12.05
CA THR A 11 -1.69 13.00 12.86
C THR A 11 -0.84 14.02 12.09
N ARG A 12 -1.39 15.20 11.85
CA ARG A 12 -0.69 16.31 11.21
C ARG A 12 0.63 16.57 11.92
N GLY A 13 1.70 16.01 11.41
CA GLY A 13 3.04 16.47 11.69
C GLY A 13 3.21 17.86 11.08
N THR A 14 3.80 18.77 11.82
CA THR A 14 4.07 20.17 11.49
C THR A 14 4.58 20.35 10.06
N PRO A 15 4.14 21.40 9.33
CA PRO A 15 4.60 21.73 7.99
C PRO A 15 6.05 22.25 8.06
N GLY A 16 7.01 21.41 7.75
CA GLY A 16 8.43 21.74 7.81
C GLY A 16 9.29 21.04 6.77
N VAL A 17 8.71 20.43 5.73
CA VAL A 17 9.48 19.89 4.61
C VAL A 17 9.12 20.69 3.37
N SER A 18 10.10 21.43 2.89
CA SER A 18 10.10 22.14 1.62
C SER A 18 9.49 21.26 0.53
N THR A 19 8.32 21.66 0.02
CA THR A 19 7.73 21.11 -1.20
C THR A 19 8.63 21.47 -2.37
N SER A 20 9.74 20.72 -2.53
CA SER A 20 10.45 20.75 -3.79
C SER A 20 9.47 20.22 -4.83
N SER A 21 9.01 21.14 -5.67
CA SER A 21 8.17 20.94 -6.83
C SER A 21 8.59 19.67 -7.56
N CYS A 22 7.91 18.54 -7.31
CA CYS A 22 8.02 17.35 -8.14
C CYS A 22 7.42 17.70 -9.50
N SER A 23 8.27 18.12 -10.43
CA SER A 23 7.90 18.41 -11.82
C SER A 23 7.43 17.20 -12.62
N ASN A 24 7.17 16.06 -11.97
CA ASN A 24 6.76 14.82 -12.61
C ASN A 24 5.43 14.27 -12.05
N ARG A 25 4.41 15.12 -12.01
CA ARG A 25 3.03 14.73 -11.64
C ARG A 25 2.34 13.84 -12.69
N GLY A 26 3.06 13.33 -13.70
CA GLY A 26 2.43 12.67 -14.84
C GLY A 26 1.41 13.60 -15.51
N ASN A 27 0.85 13.22 -16.65
CA ASN A 27 -0.18 14.01 -17.35
C ASN A 27 -1.59 13.88 -16.72
N THR A 28 -1.70 13.60 -15.41
CA THR A 28 -3.02 13.45 -14.77
C THR A 28 -3.42 14.72 -14.04
N THR A 29 -4.67 15.14 -14.27
CA THR A 29 -5.34 16.24 -13.58
C THR A 29 -6.40 15.73 -12.59
N ASP A 30 -6.49 14.41 -12.40
CA ASP A 30 -7.47 13.80 -11.49
C ASP A 30 -7.17 14.20 -10.04
N PRO A 31 -8.12 14.85 -9.33
CA PRO A 31 -7.89 15.35 -7.99
C PRO A 31 -7.51 14.25 -6.98
N THR A 32 -8.04 13.04 -7.12
CA THR A 32 -7.70 11.91 -6.25
C THR A 32 -6.23 11.52 -6.38
N TYR A 33 -5.72 11.53 -7.61
CA TYR A 33 -4.30 11.23 -7.84
C TYR A 33 -3.40 12.35 -7.34
N LEU A 34 -3.78 13.61 -7.55
CA LEU A 34 -3.01 14.76 -7.08
C LEU A 34 -2.92 14.80 -5.56
N GLU A 35 -4.03 14.56 -4.86
CA GLU A 35 -4.05 14.45 -3.39
C GLU A 35 -3.12 13.33 -2.90
N TYR A 36 -3.21 12.14 -3.51
CA TYR A 36 -2.32 11.04 -3.17
C TYR A 36 -0.85 11.39 -3.39
N HIS A 37 -0.51 11.96 -4.56
CA HIS A 37 0.85 12.33 -4.92
C HIS A 37 1.43 13.39 -3.99
N ASP A 38 0.65 14.40 -3.63
CA ASP A 38 1.15 15.57 -2.89
C ASP A 38 1.26 15.30 -1.38
N TYR A 39 0.45 14.39 -0.82
CA TYR A 39 0.37 14.19 0.63
C TYR A 39 0.76 12.79 1.12
N TYR A 40 0.76 11.77 0.24
CA TYR A 40 0.98 10.38 0.68
C TYR A 40 2.15 9.71 -0.02
N TRP A 41 2.32 9.94 -1.31
CA TRP A 41 3.37 9.29 -2.07
C TRP A 41 4.77 9.73 -1.60
N GLY A 42 5.64 8.74 -1.30
CA GLY A 42 7.00 9.01 -0.84
C GLY A 42 7.11 9.40 0.63
N GLN A 43 5.99 9.43 1.39
CA GLN A 43 6.06 9.62 2.84
C GLN A 43 6.37 8.29 3.54
N PRO A 44 7.25 8.29 4.55
CA PRO A 44 7.53 7.07 5.31
C PRO A 44 6.31 6.68 6.16
N ILE A 45 5.93 5.40 6.09
CA ILE A 45 4.84 4.82 6.85
C ILE A 45 5.44 3.87 7.89
N TYR A 46 5.09 4.05 9.17
CA TYR A 46 5.59 3.23 10.28
C TYR A 46 4.49 2.40 10.94
N ASP A 47 3.23 2.64 10.63
CA ASP A 47 2.12 1.83 11.10
C ASP A 47 2.04 0.51 10.34
N SER A 48 2.04 -0.63 11.07
CA SER A 48 2.02 -1.97 10.48
C SER A 48 0.80 -2.24 9.62
N LYS A 49 -0.37 -1.78 10.07
CA LYS A 49 -1.63 -1.98 9.36
C LYS A 49 -1.71 -1.14 8.09
N GLU A 50 -1.25 0.11 8.14
CA GLU A 50 -1.18 0.97 6.96
C GLU A 50 -0.18 0.43 5.93
N LEU A 51 0.96 -0.13 6.36
CA LEU A 51 1.91 -0.81 5.47
C LEU A 51 1.28 -2.05 4.83
N PHE A 52 0.56 -2.86 5.59
CA PHE A 52 -0.18 -4.01 5.06
C PHE A 52 -1.24 -3.59 4.04
N LYS A 53 -2.04 -2.57 4.36
CA LYS A 53 -3.04 -2.00 3.45
C LYS A 53 -2.42 -1.55 2.14
N LEU A 54 -1.31 -0.80 2.22
CA LEU A 54 -0.60 -0.35 1.02
C LEU A 54 -0.10 -1.53 0.19
N MET A 55 0.52 -2.53 0.81
CA MET A 55 1.00 -3.74 0.14
C MET A 55 -0.15 -4.51 -0.54
N ALA A 56 -1.28 -4.65 0.13
CA ALA A 56 -2.46 -5.28 -0.43
C ALA A 56 -3.00 -4.52 -1.66
N LEU A 57 -3.13 -3.20 -1.58
CA LEU A 57 -3.56 -2.36 -2.70
C LEU A 57 -2.57 -2.37 -3.86
N GLU A 58 -1.26 -2.36 -3.59
CA GLU A 58 -0.22 -2.48 -4.62
C GLU A 58 -0.29 -3.84 -5.34
N SER A 59 -0.63 -4.92 -4.65
CA SER A 59 -0.84 -6.21 -5.30
C SER A 59 -2.02 -6.19 -6.28
N GLN A 60 -3.06 -5.39 -6.01
CA GLN A 60 -4.19 -5.18 -6.91
C GLN A 60 -3.84 -4.31 -8.11
N HIS A 61 -2.84 -3.45 -7.98
CA HIS A 61 -2.38 -2.55 -9.04
C HIS A 61 -1.77 -3.31 -10.24
N ALA A 62 -1.23 -4.49 -10.08
CA ALA A 62 -0.58 -5.25 -11.15
C ALA A 62 -1.42 -5.29 -12.44
N GLY A 63 -0.91 -4.68 -13.53
CA GLY A 63 -1.58 -4.59 -14.83
C GLY A 63 -2.67 -3.50 -14.93
N LEU A 64 -2.81 -2.63 -13.93
CA LEU A 64 -3.80 -1.54 -13.90
C LEU A 64 -3.13 -0.19 -13.60
N SER A 65 -3.84 0.92 -13.73
CA SER A 65 -3.35 2.22 -13.28
C SER A 65 -3.52 2.36 -11.76
N TRP A 66 -2.57 3.05 -11.11
CA TRP A 66 -2.70 3.36 -9.68
C TRP A 66 -3.95 4.19 -9.36
N LEU A 67 -4.31 5.11 -10.25
CA LEU A 67 -5.55 5.87 -10.14
C LEU A 67 -6.80 4.97 -10.06
N THR A 68 -6.81 3.86 -10.82
CA THR A 68 -7.91 2.87 -10.74
C THR A 68 -8.02 2.28 -9.34
N ILE A 69 -6.90 1.98 -8.69
CA ILE A 69 -6.88 1.43 -7.33
C ILE A 69 -7.29 2.50 -6.31
N LEU A 70 -6.79 3.73 -6.44
CA LEU A 70 -7.18 4.84 -5.56
C LEU A 70 -8.70 5.07 -5.56
N LYS A 71 -9.33 5.06 -6.73
CA LYS A 71 -10.79 5.21 -6.87
C LYS A 71 -11.59 4.05 -6.27
N LYS A 72 -10.97 2.90 -6.07
CA LYS A 72 -11.58 1.68 -5.51
C LYS A 72 -11.20 1.44 -4.04
N LYS A 73 -10.33 2.26 -3.48
CA LYS A 73 -9.78 2.10 -2.12
C LYS A 73 -10.86 1.91 -1.07
N GLU A 74 -11.87 2.78 -1.04
CA GLU A 74 -12.98 2.70 -0.07
C GLU A 74 -13.75 1.39 -0.18
N SER A 75 -13.99 0.92 -1.40
CA SER A 75 -14.66 -0.36 -1.64
C SER A 75 -13.82 -1.54 -1.16
N TYR A 76 -12.48 -1.47 -1.32
CA TYR A 76 -11.58 -2.46 -0.74
C TYR A 76 -11.54 -2.41 0.78
N GLU A 77 -11.55 -1.23 1.39
CA GLU A 77 -11.62 -1.08 2.86
C GLU A 77 -12.90 -1.72 3.41
N GLN A 78 -14.04 -1.50 2.76
CA GLN A 78 -15.32 -2.14 3.13
C GLN A 78 -15.29 -3.66 2.92
N ALA A 79 -14.78 -4.12 1.78
CA ALA A 79 -14.72 -5.52 1.41
C ALA A 79 -13.79 -6.35 2.30
N PHE A 80 -12.72 -5.74 2.81
CA PHE A 80 -11.66 -6.38 3.59
C PHE A 80 -11.56 -5.87 5.04
N TYR A 81 -12.70 -5.55 5.67
CA TYR A 81 -12.77 -5.19 7.10
C TYR A 81 -11.77 -4.10 7.51
N ASN A 82 -11.68 -3.01 6.73
CA ASN A 82 -10.68 -1.94 6.89
C ASN A 82 -9.23 -2.47 6.95
N PHE A 83 -8.96 -3.51 6.17
CA PHE A 83 -7.66 -4.20 6.13
C PHE A 83 -7.19 -4.70 7.51
N GLU A 84 -8.12 -5.23 8.32
CA GLU A 84 -7.77 -5.89 9.58
C GLU A 84 -7.23 -7.30 9.28
N PRO A 85 -5.91 -7.55 9.46
CA PRO A 85 -5.29 -8.80 8.99
C PRO A 85 -5.86 -10.05 9.64
N GLN A 86 -6.29 -9.93 10.91
CA GLN A 86 -6.84 -11.06 11.67
C GLN A 86 -8.15 -11.57 11.05
N PHE A 87 -9.02 -10.68 10.57
CA PHE A 87 -10.26 -11.09 9.92
C PHE A 87 -10.01 -11.58 8.49
N ILE A 88 -9.12 -10.91 7.75
CA ILE A 88 -8.79 -11.31 6.38
C ILE A 88 -8.16 -12.70 6.34
N ALA A 89 -7.24 -13.01 7.26
CA ALA A 89 -6.56 -14.30 7.30
C ALA A 89 -7.50 -15.49 7.54
N GLN A 90 -8.70 -15.25 8.09
CA GLN A 90 -9.73 -16.26 8.36
C GLN A 90 -10.71 -16.45 7.19
N MET A 91 -10.64 -15.61 6.16
CA MET A 91 -11.51 -15.70 4.99
C MET A 91 -11.39 -17.06 4.31
N THR A 92 -12.54 -17.60 3.95
CA THR A 92 -12.71 -18.88 3.27
C THR A 92 -12.96 -18.70 1.76
N GLU A 93 -13.01 -19.81 1.02
CA GLU A 93 -13.39 -19.80 -0.40
C GLU A 93 -14.78 -19.18 -0.63
N LYS A 94 -15.72 -19.37 0.30
CA LYS A 94 -17.06 -18.75 0.22
C LYS A 94 -17.00 -17.25 0.34
N ASP A 95 -16.11 -16.72 1.17
CA ASP A 95 -15.91 -15.28 1.32
C ASP A 95 -15.30 -14.70 0.03
N ILE A 96 -14.36 -15.41 -0.60
CA ILE A 96 -13.83 -15.03 -1.92
C ILE A 96 -14.95 -15.03 -2.98
N ASP A 97 -15.85 -16.02 -2.97
CA ASP A 97 -17.01 -16.04 -3.88
C ASP A 97 -17.95 -14.84 -3.68
N HIS A 98 -18.13 -14.39 -2.43
CA HIS A 98 -18.86 -13.15 -2.13
C HIS A 98 -18.10 -11.92 -2.63
N LEU A 99 -16.79 -11.86 -2.40
CA LEU A 99 -15.94 -10.76 -2.90
C LEU A 99 -15.94 -10.66 -4.43
N MET A 100 -16.03 -11.79 -5.14
CA MET A 100 -16.18 -11.80 -6.61
C MET A 100 -17.46 -11.12 -7.10
N LYS A 101 -18.41 -10.85 -6.21
CA LYS A 101 -19.67 -10.13 -6.49
C LYS A 101 -19.72 -8.77 -5.82
N PHE A 102 -18.71 -8.43 -5.00
CA PHE A 102 -18.69 -7.17 -4.26
C PHE A 102 -18.53 -5.98 -5.21
N PRO A 103 -19.34 -4.91 -5.05
CA PRO A 103 -19.31 -3.80 -5.98
C PRO A 103 -17.97 -3.04 -5.94
N ASN A 104 -17.58 -2.54 -7.09
CA ASN A 104 -16.49 -1.58 -7.25
C ASN A 104 -15.09 -2.04 -6.78
N ILE A 105 -14.81 -3.35 -6.68
CA ILE A 105 -13.46 -3.91 -6.54
C ILE A 105 -13.02 -4.60 -7.84
N ILE A 106 -11.80 -5.11 -7.91
CA ILE A 106 -11.32 -5.88 -9.06
C ILE A 106 -11.76 -7.33 -8.91
N HIS A 107 -12.64 -7.81 -9.80
CA HIS A 107 -13.15 -9.17 -9.79
C HIS A 107 -12.16 -10.15 -10.41
N ASN A 108 -11.05 -10.38 -9.71
CA ASN A 108 -10.03 -11.36 -10.07
C ASN A 108 -9.74 -12.24 -8.86
N ARG A 109 -10.18 -13.50 -8.89
CA ARG A 109 -10.07 -14.46 -7.79
C ARG A 109 -8.63 -14.54 -7.25
N LYS A 110 -7.63 -14.72 -8.11
CA LYS A 110 -6.22 -14.83 -7.70
C LYS A 110 -5.71 -13.60 -6.97
N LYS A 111 -6.15 -12.41 -7.38
CA LYS A 111 -5.80 -11.16 -6.70
C LYS A 111 -6.46 -11.04 -5.32
N LEU A 112 -7.70 -11.48 -5.17
CA LEU A 112 -8.40 -11.48 -3.88
C LEU A 112 -7.80 -12.51 -2.92
N GLU A 113 -7.53 -13.72 -3.40
CA GLU A 113 -6.81 -14.77 -2.64
C GLU A 113 -5.41 -14.32 -2.20
N ALA A 114 -4.72 -13.53 -3.02
CA ALA A 114 -3.41 -12.98 -2.67
C ALA A 114 -3.48 -12.07 -1.44
N ILE A 115 -4.53 -11.26 -1.27
CA ILE A 115 -4.73 -10.44 -0.05
C ILE A 115 -4.89 -11.33 1.18
N VAL A 116 -5.63 -12.44 1.07
CA VAL A 116 -5.79 -13.40 2.19
C VAL A 116 -4.46 -14.07 2.54
N SER A 117 -3.69 -14.45 1.52
CA SER A 117 -2.34 -15.02 1.72
C SER A 117 -1.39 -14.00 2.38
N GLN A 118 -1.41 -12.75 1.93
CA GLN A 118 -0.63 -11.66 2.52
C GLN A 118 -1.01 -11.41 4.00
N ALA A 119 -2.30 -11.49 4.35
CA ALA A 119 -2.74 -11.36 5.74
C ALA A 119 -2.21 -12.48 6.64
N LYS A 120 -2.17 -13.72 6.14
CA LYS A 120 -1.57 -14.85 6.86
C LYS A 120 -0.05 -14.65 7.05
N GLY A 121 0.63 -14.17 6.02
CA GLY A 121 2.05 -13.80 6.08
C GLY A 121 2.31 -12.68 7.08
N TYR A 122 1.49 -11.64 7.06
CA TYR A 122 1.55 -10.55 8.02
C TYR A 122 1.49 -11.06 9.47
N LEU A 123 0.50 -11.89 9.81
CA LEU A 123 0.34 -12.43 11.17
C LEU A 123 1.52 -13.30 11.59
N LYS A 124 2.10 -14.07 10.66
CA LYS A 124 3.30 -14.84 10.92
C LYS A 124 4.49 -13.93 11.25
N ILE A 125 4.70 -12.88 10.46
CA ILE A 125 5.78 -11.90 10.68
C ILE A 125 5.58 -11.18 12.02
N GLU A 126 4.36 -10.78 12.36
CA GLU A 126 4.06 -10.14 13.65
C GLU A 126 4.40 -11.07 14.84
N LYS A 127 4.10 -12.36 14.70
CA LYS A 127 4.45 -13.37 15.71
C LYS A 127 5.96 -13.57 15.84
N ASP A 128 6.67 -13.65 14.73
CA ASP A 128 8.10 -14.01 14.68
C ASP A 128 9.02 -12.82 15.00
N TYR A 129 8.64 -11.60 14.57
CA TYR A 129 9.44 -10.39 14.69
C TYR A 129 8.83 -9.32 15.61
N GLY A 130 7.63 -9.54 16.14
CA GLY A 130 6.93 -8.65 17.06
C GLY A 130 6.27 -7.44 16.37
N SER A 131 6.57 -7.13 15.10
CA SER A 131 5.92 -6.07 14.33
C SER A 131 6.25 -6.19 12.85
N PHE A 132 5.24 -6.14 12.00
CA PHE A 132 5.39 -6.10 10.55
C PHE A 132 6.17 -4.85 10.09
N SER A 133 5.90 -3.71 10.70
CA SER A 133 6.64 -2.48 10.43
C SER A 133 8.13 -2.62 10.79
N LYS A 134 8.47 -3.13 11.96
CA LYS A 134 9.87 -3.36 12.35
C LYS A 134 10.57 -4.29 11.37
N PHE A 135 9.91 -5.37 10.96
CA PHE A 135 10.44 -6.30 9.97
C PHE A 135 10.76 -5.59 8.65
N LEU A 136 9.80 -4.86 8.07
CA LEU A 136 10.02 -4.14 6.80
C LEU A 136 11.12 -3.07 6.91
N TRP A 137 11.09 -2.28 7.97
CA TRP A 137 12.06 -1.20 8.16
C TRP A 137 13.47 -1.69 8.48
N SER A 138 13.64 -2.94 8.94
CA SER A 138 14.97 -3.52 9.20
C SER A 138 15.83 -3.60 7.95
N TYR A 139 15.24 -3.77 6.75
CA TYR A 139 15.97 -3.81 5.47
C TYR A 139 16.63 -2.48 5.09
N VAL A 140 16.25 -1.41 5.74
CA VAL A 140 16.78 -0.05 5.50
C VAL A 140 17.31 0.60 6.81
N ASN A 141 17.66 -0.22 7.81
CA ASN A 141 18.15 0.25 9.12
C ASN A 141 17.20 1.23 9.81
N HIS A 142 15.90 1.00 9.69
CA HIS A 142 14.81 1.79 10.28
C HIS A 142 14.76 3.26 9.85
N GLN A 143 15.39 3.61 8.72
CA GLN A 143 15.44 4.98 8.22
C GLN A 143 15.19 5.05 6.71
N PRO A 144 14.49 6.08 6.22
CA PRO A 144 14.35 6.32 4.79
C PRO A 144 15.73 6.54 4.14
N ILE A 145 15.94 5.93 2.99
CA ILE A 145 17.18 6.06 2.24
C ILE A 145 17.01 7.09 1.14
N ASN A 146 17.73 8.18 1.22
CA ASN A 146 17.82 9.14 0.12
C ASN A 146 18.92 8.68 -0.86
N MET A 147 18.49 8.20 -2.02
CA MET A 147 19.41 7.71 -3.06
C MET A 147 20.08 8.84 -3.85
N GLY A 148 19.69 10.08 -3.66
CA GLY A 148 20.28 11.25 -4.31
C GLY A 148 20.15 11.26 -5.85
N TYR A 149 19.21 10.51 -6.42
CA TYR A 149 19.00 10.47 -7.86
C TYR A 149 18.52 11.82 -8.40
N LYS A 150 19.28 12.39 -9.33
CA LYS A 150 18.94 13.67 -9.99
C LYS A 150 18.11 13.47 -11.25
N LYS A 151 18.24 12.33 -11.92
CA LYS A 151 17.54 12.01 -13.18
C LYS A 151 16.96 10.60 -13.13
N PRO A 152 15.84 10.31 -13.80
CA PRO A 152 15.25 8.97 -13.85
C PRO A 152 16.22 7.87 -14.30
N ARG A 153 17.14 8.19 -15.22
CA ARG A 153 18.17 7.25 -15.70
C ARG A 153 19.20 6.84 -14.63
N ASP A 154 19.33 7.60 -13.56
CA ASP A 154 20.28 7.31 -12.48
C ASP A 154 19.76 6.19 -11.56
N ARG A 155 18.47 5.84 -11.68
CA ARG A 155 17.84 4.78 -10.88
C ARG A 155 18.37 3.41 -11.30
N LYS A 156 18.88 2.66 -10.33
CA LYS A 156 19.20 1.24 -10.55
C LYS A 156 17.90 0.47 -10.82
N LYS A 157 17.93 -0.46 -11.78
CA LYS A 157 16.74 -1.27 -12.13
C LYS A 157 16.27 -2.15 -10.98
N VAL A 158 17.18 -2.62 -10.14
CA VAL A 158 16.90 -3.52 -9.02
C VAL A 158 17.76 -3.11 -7.83
N ASP A 159 17.14 -2.99 -6.66
CA ASP A 159 17.83 -2.85 -5.39
C ASP A 159 17.95 -4.22 -4.72
N GLN A 160 19.14 -4.58 -4.26
CA GLN A 160 19.39 -5.87 -3.61
C GLN A 160 18.54 -6.07 -2.36
N ARG A 161 18.25 -4.99 -1.63
CA ARG A 161 17.36 -5.03 -0.45
C ARG A 161 15.94 -5.39 -0.83
N ALA A 162 15.43 -4.80 -1.92
CA ALA A 162 14.09 -5.14 -2.43
C ALA A 162 14.03 -6.61 -2.91
N THR A 163 15.12 -7.11 -3.52
CA THR A 163 15.22 -8.51 -3.90
C THR A 163 15.23 -9.45 -2.70
N GLN A 164 15.94 -9.07 -1.62
CA GLN A 164 15.94 -9.86 -0.39
C GLN A 164 14.58 -9.85 0.28
N LEU A 165 14.00 -8.67 0.46
CA LEU A 165 12.64 -8.53 1.02
C LEU A 165 11.60 -9.37 0.27
N SER A 166 11.68 -9.39 -1.08
CA SER A 166 10.77 -10.20 -1.92
C SER A 166 10.92 -11.70 -1.74
N LYS A 167 12.06 -12.18 -1.21
CA LYS A 167 12.27 -13.60 -0.90
C LYS A 167 11.80 -13.95 0.51
N ASP A 168 11.81 -12.98 1.40
CA ASP A 168 11.53 -13.18 2.83
C ASP A 168 10.05 -12.93 3.15
N LEU A 169 9.28 -12.33 2.21
CA LEU A 169 7.83 -12.17 2.25
C LEU A 169 7.09 -13.36 1.64
#